data_2a439fd36c058d139e925812a4143e16
#
_entry.id   2a439fd36c058d139e925812a4143e16
#
_cell.length_a   1.000
_cell.length_b   1.000
_cell.length_c   1.000
_cell.angle_alpha   90.00
_cell.angle_beta   90.00
_cell.angle_gamma   90.00
#
_symmetry.space_group_name_H-M   'P 1'
#
loop_
_entity.id
_entity.type
_entity.pdbx_description
1 polymer ?
#
loop_
_entity_poly.entity_id
_entity_poly.type
_entity_poly.pdbx_seq_one_letter_code
_entity_poly.pdbx_strand_id
1 'polypeptide(L)'
;MAAIALVVTAFGAFASVAAANGGGGQVNIVRQGAAPSKVPANTHYFKTIQAAVNASKSGDWVLIEPGIYYEEVKVTSAQSGIWIRGMNRNKVIIDGQGKVGNGLEIYKASNVWVENLTVRNFEFGKTGCLVEECGNDIWWNGGSGSKKIGAHGWYGSYLTAYDTGTTGGYGIFTDNETEGSWENIYASGFADSGIYIGACQECNARVSGAIMENNALGYSGSNAGGKLLLENSIYRHNTVGIAPNSENPGDGPPPQDGECGRPNIENPTPTNPNPTPIIKTTNIPRCTIIRNNIITENNNLTAPVNGSTGVAPWGAGVELPGDYADLIESNIIANNPTDGVMAFEYPNPFTPENGFAGTLFFQLAGNRVSNNVFVHNGSRGGAFTGDVMLAGGFSEIELFKELGYPESHSVNNCVSNNLFTGATFPAKIEGTWGCQNKTTPSPGGGEAAVDYLVGLQIEADTIRAETPPVGQPAPPPQQSMPNPCQGVPKNPLCS
;
A
#
# COMPACT_ATOMS: atom_id res chain seq x y z
N MET A 1 11.59 -23.03 25.31
CA MET A 1 12.19 -21.74 24.98
C MET A 1 13.40 -22.01 24.11
N ALA A 2 13.23 -22.00 22.78
CA ALA A 2 14.33 -22.04 21.83
C ALA A 2 14.39 -20.66 21.19
N ALA A 3 15.48 -19.95 21.44
CA ALA A 3 15.73 -18.64 20.86
C ALA A 3 15.96 -18.83 19.35
N ILE A 4 15.05 -18.28 18.55
CA ILE A 4 15.27 -18.12 17.12
C ILE A 4 16.32 -17.01 16.97
N ALA A 5 17.56 -17.40 16.69
CA ALA A 5 18.60 -16.46 16.33
C ALA A 5 18.24 -15.85 14.97
N LEU A 6 17.86 -14.59 14.97
CA LEU A 6 17.61 -13.81 13.77
C LEU A 6 18.94 -13.65 13.01
N VAL A 7 19.11 -14.38 11.93
CA VAL A 7 20.21 -14.14 10.99
C VAL A 7 19.85 -12.91 10.19
N VAL A 8 20.29 -11.74 10.67
CA VAL A 8 20.30 -10.52 9.87
C VAL A 8 21.43 -10.68 8.84
N THR A 9 21.14 -11.26 7.70
CA THR A 9 22.02 -11.17 6.55
C THR A 9 21.96 -9.75 6.01
N ALA A 10 23.12 -9.11 5.94
CA ALA A 10 23.29 -7.77 5.39
C ALA A 10 22.60 -7.68 4.02
N PHE A 11 21.62 -6.80 3.90
CA PHE A 11 21.00 -6.44 2.62
C PHE A 11 22.11 -5.82 1.75
N GLY A 12 22.46 -6.53 0.68
CA GLY A 12 23.38 -6.01 -0.32
C GLY A 12 22.84 -4.73 -0.90
N ALA A 13 23.70 -3.73 -1.01
CA ALA A 13 23.39 -2.47 -1.67
C ALA A 13 22.92 -2.77 -3.11
N PHE A 14 21.62 -2.70 -3.33
CA PHE A 14 21.09 -2.71 -4.68
C PHE A 14 21.42 -1.38 -5.32
N ALA A 15 21.96 -1.44 -6.53
CA ALA A 15 22.24 -0.27 -7.32
C ALA A 15 20.91 0.49 -7.51
N SER A 16 20.86 1.70 -6.96
CA SER A 16 19.83 2.68 -7.28
C SER A 16 19.68 2.73 -8.79
N VAL A 17 18.44 2.78 -9.27
CA VAL A 17 18.14 3.11 -10.67
C VAL A 17 19.01 4.31 -11.02
N ALA A 18 19.90 4.11 -11.98
CA ALA A 18 20.84 5.17 -12.39
C ALA A 18 19.99 6.38 -12.76
N ALA A 19 20.10 7.44 -11.99
CA ALA A 19 19.54 8.72 -12.36
C ALA A 19 19.97 9.00 -13.78
N ALA A 20 19.03 9.16 -14.68
CA ALA A 20 19.30 9.66 -16.02
C ALA A 20 20.16 10.89 -15.84
N ASN A 21 21.30 10.96 -16.51
CA ASN A 21 22.30 12.00 -16.39
C ASN A 21 21.64 13.37 -16.21
N GLY A 22 21.58 13.86 -14.98
CA GLY A 22 21.09 15.18 -14.62
C GLY A 22 22.04 16.25 -15.14
N GLY A 23 21.96 16.54 -16.43
CA GLY A 23 22.70 17.62 -17.02
C GLY A 23 22.09 18.96 -16.62
N GLY A 24 22.75 19.71 -15.74
CA GLY A 24 22.66 21.15 -15.70
C GLY A 24 21.39 21.81 -15.17
N GLY A 25 20.51 21.10 -14.40
CA GLY A 25 19.35 21.71 -13.75
C GLY A 25 19.74 22.74 -12.67
N GLN A 26 18.81 23.63 -12.37
CA GLN A 26 18.97 24.59 -11.26
C GLN A 26 18.87 23.85 -9.93
N VAL A 27 19.54 24.39 -8.92
CA VAL A 27 19.46 23.89 -7.54
C VAL A 27 18.77 24.93 -6.66
N ASN A 28 17.54 24.67 -6.27
CA ASN A 28 16.70 25.50 -5.44
C ASN A 28 16.84 25.03 -3.97
N ILE A 29 17.62 25.77 -3.18
CA ILE A 29 17.92 25.40 -1.79
C ILE A 29 16.87 26.05 -0.86
N VAL A 30 16.21 25.24 -0.06
CA VAL A 30 15.29 25.72 1.00
C VAL A 30 16.09 25.85 2.30
N ARG A 31 16.12 27.06 2.85
CA ARG A 31 16.86 27.40 4.07
C ARG A 31 16.09 28.41 4.92
N GLN A 32 15.83 28.08 6.17
CA GLN A 32 15.20 28.99 7.13
C GLN A 32 16.11 30.17 7.54
N GLY A 33 17.43 29.93 7.59
CA GLY A 33 18.44 30.95 7.86
C GLY A 33 18.69 31.96 6.72
N ALA A 34 19.64 32.87 6.89
CA ALA A 34 20.06 33.77 5.82
C ALA A 34 20.77 33.04 4.68
N ALA A 35 20.53 33.48 3.45
CA ALA A 35 21.26 32.98 2.29
C ALA A 35 22.75 33.44 2.35
N PRO A 36 23.71 32.64 1.83
CA PRO A 36 25.09 33.05 1.71
C PRO A 36 25.25 34.28 0.80
N SER A 37 26.23 35.11 1.06
CA SER A 37 26.52 36.32 0.24
C SER A 37 27.04 36.00 -1.15
N LYS A 38 27.63 34.78 -1.35
CA LYS A 38 28.10 34.29 -2.64
C LYS A 38 27.37 33.02 -3.00
N VAL A 39 26.69 33.04 -4.11
CA VAL A 39 25.85 31.93 -4.59
C VAL A 39 26.28 31.58 -6.02
N PRO A 40 26.49 30.30 -6.36
CA PRO A 40 26.71 29.86 -7.75
C PRO A 40 25.54 30.25 -8.65
N ALA A 41 25.82 30.48 -9.94
CA ALA A 41 24.82 30.94 -10.90
C ALA A 41 23.62 29.99 -11.09
N ASN A 42 23.83 28.68 -10.84
CA ASN A 42 22.78 27.65 -10.92
C ASN A 42 22.07 27.40 -9.58
N THR A 43 22.27 28.24 -8.57
CA THR A 43 21.73 28.03 -7.23
C THR A 43 20.88 29.21 -6.79
N HIS A 44 19.69 28.89 -6.25
CA HIS A 44 18.77 29.87 -5.68
C HIS A 44 18.39 29.47 -4.25
N TYR A 45 18.09 30.44 -3.40
CA TYR A 45 17.67 30.23 -2.01
C TYR A 45 16.23 30.66 -1.78
N PHE A 46 15.48 29.82 -1.10
CA PHE A 46 14.08 30.04 -0.74
C PHE A 46 13.86 29.83 0.77
N LYS A 47 12.84 30.47 1.32
CA LYS A 47 12.47 30.34 2.73
C LYS A 47 11.48 29.21 2.97
N THR A 48 10.72 28.85 1.96
CA THR A 48 9.68 27.81 1.99
C THR A 48 9.92 26.77 0.91
N ILE A 49 9.47 25.56 1.15
CA ILE A 49 9.53 24.46 0.17
C ILE A 49 8.63 24.81 -1.02
N GLN A 50 7.41 25.31 -0.76
CA GLN A 50 6.49 25.69 -1.83
C GLN A 50 7.07 26.75 -2.77
N ALA A 51 7.78 27.75 -2.24
CA ALA A 51 8.40 28.76 -3.11
C ALA A 51 9.50 28.18 -4.01
N ALA A 52 10.29 27.25 -3.49
CA ALA A 52 11.32 26.55 -4.26
C ALA A 52 10.67 25.65 -5.34
N VAL A 53 9.61 24.92 -4.99
CA VAL A 53 8.84 24.10 -5.94
C VAL A 53 8.26 24.98 -7.05
N ASN A 54 7.62 26.08 -6.72
CA ASN A 54 7.02 27.00 -7.71
C ASN A 54 8.04 27.59 -8.70
N ALA A 55 9.29 27.75 -8.26
CA ALA A 55 10.38 28.24 -9.10
C ALA A 55 11.03 27.16 -9.98
N SER A 56 10.72 25.88 -9.72
CA SER A 56 11.35 24.75 -10.36
C SER A 56 10.66 24.34 -11.67
N LYS A 57 11.43 23.77 -12.58
CA LYS A 57 10.99 23.18 -13.83
C LYS A 57 11.68 21.82 -14.03
N SER A 58 11.28 21.07 -15.02
CA SER A 58 11.87 19.75 -15.33
C SER A 58 13.41 19.79 -15.35
N GLY A 59 14.01 18.87 -14.62
CA GLY A 59 15.46 18.75 -14.43
C GLY A 59 16.00 19.50 -13.22
N ASP A 60 15.19 20.33 -12.53
CA ASP A 60 15.64 21.09 -11.37
C ASP A 60 15.58 20.27 -10.07
N TRP A 61 16.37 20.71 -9.11
CA TRP A 61 16.49 20.11 -7.77
C TRP A 61 16.00 21.07 -6.70
N VAL A 62 15.11 20.61 -5.84
CA VAL A 62 14.74 21.26 -4.59
C VAL A 62 15.47 20.57 -3.46
N LEU A 63 16.51 21.20 -2.90
CA LEU A 63 17.25 20.66 -1.77
C LEU A 63 16.81 21.34 -0.48
N ILE A 64 16.39 20.54 0.51
CA ILE A 64 15.83 21.07 1.74
C ILE A 64 16.81 20.86 2.89
N GLU A 65 17.27 21.94 3.49
CA GLU A 65 18.15 21.88 4.68
C GLU A 65 17.36 21.42 5.93
N PRO A 66 18.07 20.89 6.95
CA PRO A 66 17.45 20.54 8.23
C PRO A 66 16.62 21.68 8.82
N GLY A 67 15.37 21.39 9.17
CA GLY A 67 14.39 22.32 9.72
C GLY A 67 13.02 21.69 9.84
N ILE A 68 12.13 22.34 10.59
CA ILE A 68 10.70 21.97 10.62
C ILE A 68 9.96 23.03 9.79
N TYR A 69 9.21 22.54 8.79
CA TYR A 69 8.49 23.34 7.81
C TYR A 69 6.99 23.14 8.02
N TYR A 70 6.28 24.21 8.41
CA TYR A 70 4.84 24.22 8.69
C TYR A 70 4.08 24.68 7.45
N GLU A 71 4.10 23.88 6.41
CA GLU A 71 3.49 24.22 5.12
C GLU A 71 2.89 22.97 4.45
N GLU A 72 1.86 23.20 3.66
CA GLU A 72 1.38 22.25 2.67
C GLU A 72 2.14 22.51 1.38
N VAL A 73 2.66 21.46 0.75
CA VAL A 73 3.45 21.59 -0.47
C VAL A 73 2.71 20.92 -1.63
N LYS A 74 2.41 21.68 -2.67
CA LYS A 74 1.77 21.19 -3.87
C LYS A 74 2.69 21.30 -5.09
N VAL A 75 2.95 20.13 -5.70
CA VAL A 75 3.64 20.00 -6.99
C VAL A 75 2.57 19.79 -8.06
N THR A 76 2.60 20.56 -9.14
CA THR A 76 1.62 20.41 -10.23
C THR A 76 2.30 19.93 -11.51
N SER A 77 1.53 19.66 -12.54
CA SER A 77 2.07 19.22 -13.85
C SER A 77 3.14 20.19 -14.42
N ALA A 78 3.11 21.45 -14.03
CA ALA A 78 4.13 22.44 -14.42
C ALA A 78 5.54 22.12 -13.85
N GLN A 79 5.60 21.38 -12.75
CA GLN A 79 6.83 20.93 -12.10
C GLN A 79 7.16 19.45 -12.38
N SER A 80 6.57 18.83 -13.40
CA SER A 80 6.95 17.46 -13.80
C SER A 80 8.47 17.36 -14.03
N GLY A 81 9.07 16.24 -13.61
CA GLY A 81 10.49 15.98 -13.81
C GLY A 81 11.43 16.67 -12.82
N ILE A 82 10.97 17.02 -11.61
CA ILE A 82 11.82 17.61 -10.56
C ILE A 82 12.22 16.58 -9.50
N TRP A 83 13.29 16.90 -8.78
CA TRP A 83 13.71 16.19 -7.55
C TRP A 83 13.48 17.06 -6.32
N ILE A 84 12.84 16.51 -5.31
CA ILE A 84 12.65 17.12 -3.99
C ILE A 84 13.39 16.25 -2.98
N ARG A 85 14.48 16.75 -2.41
CA ARG A 85 15.35 15.97 -1.53
C ARG A 85 15.69 16.72 -0.26
N GLY A 86 15.40 16.08 0.88
CA GLY A 86 15.91 16.51 2.19
C GLY A 86 17.36 16.15 2.37
N MET A 87 18.15 17.01 3.00
CA MET A 87 19.55 16.73 3.31
C MET A 87 19.71 15.74 4.47
N ASN A 88 18.64 15.46 5.22
CA ASN A 88 18.63 14.46 6.28
C ASN A 88 17.18 14.04 6.60
N ARG A 89 16.88 12.74 6.46
CA ARG A 89 15.53 12.19 6.64
C ARG A 89 14.87 12.60 7.96
N ASN A 90 15.61 12.55 9.07
CA ASN A 90 15.07 12.78 10.41
C ASN A 90 15.10 14.26 10.85
N LYS A 91 15.68 15.14 10.05
CA LYS A 91 15.84 16.56 10.39
C LYS A 91 15.18 17.51 9.39
N VAL A 92 14.77 17.01 8.23
CA VAL A 92 13.92 17.75 7.28
C VAL A 92 12.51 17.23 7.50
N ILE A 93 11.67 18.06 8.13
CA ILE A 93 10.34 17.66 8.57
C ILE A 93 9.31 18.66 8.05
N ILE A 94 8.34 18.15 7.27
CA ILE A 94 7.11 18.89 6.93
C ILE A 94 6.07 18.49 7.96
N ASP A 95 5.50 19.41 8.70
CA ASP A 95 4.66 19.16 9.87
C ASP A 95 3.31 19.89 9.77
N GLY A 96 2.25 19.12 9.65
CA GLY A 96 0.87 19.61 9.61
C GLY A 96 0.35 20.12 10.94
N GLN A 97 0.96 19.77 12.06
CA GLN A 97 0.54 20.15 13.41
C GLN A 97 -0.91 19.72 13.76
N GLY A 98 -1.39 18.60 13.22
CA GLY A 98 -2.77 18.13 13.40
C GLY A 98 -3.80 18.98 12.63
N LYS A 99 -3.41 19.64 11.55
CA LYS A 99 -4.34 20.41 10.71
C LYS A 99 -4.90 19.54 9.60
N VAL A 100 -6.11 19.89 9.18
CA VAL A 100 -6.74 19.30 7.99
C VAL A 100 -6.02 19.77 6.74
N GLY A 101 -5.61 18.86 5.89
CA GLY A 101 -4.89 19.12 4.65
C GLY A 101 -3.97 17.99 4.27
N ASN A 102 -3.11 18.20 3.28
CA ASN A 102 -2.12 17.24 2.81
C ASN A 102 -0.71 17.80 2.94
N GLY A 103 0.26 16.94 3.26
CA GLY A 103 1.62 17.40 3.50
C GLY A 103 2.38 17.75 2.22
N LEU A 104 2.65 16.76 1.41
CA LEU A 104 3.28 16.92 0.10
C LEU A 104 2.43 16.22 -0.96
N GLU A 105 1.65 16.99 -1.70
CA GLU A 105 0.82 16.51 -2.80
C GLU A 105 1.48 16.74 -4.16
N ILE A 106 1.64 15.67 -4.93
CA ILE A 106 2.13 15.68 -6.31
C ILE A 106 0.93 15.48 -7.23
N TYR A 107 0.27 16.57 -7.65
CA TYR A 107 -0.98 16.55 -8.39
C TYR A 107 -0.75 16.57 -9.90
N LYS A 108 -1.06 15.43 -10.57
CA LYS A 108 -0.93 15.25 -12.03
C LYS A 108 0.45 15.66 -12.57
N ALA A 109 1.49 15.47 -11.77
CA ALA A 109 2.87 15.77 -12.16
C ALA A 109 3.64 14.47 -12.33
N SER A 110 4.15 14.25 -13.53
CA SER A 110 4.88 13.04 -13.88
C SER A 110 6.37 13.14 -13.60
N ASN A 111 7.00 11.99 -13.31
CA ASN A 111 8.44 11.86 -13.08
C ASN A 111 8.93 12.79 -11.94
N VAL A 112 8.29 12.69 -10.78
CA VAL A 112 8.68 13.44 -9.58
C VAL A 112 9.32 12.51 -8.55
N TRP A 113 10.52 12.89 -8.11
CA TRP A 113 11.27 12.19 -7.06
C TRP A 113 11.14 12.93 -5.73
N VAL A 114 10.74 12.22 -4.67
CA VAL A 114 10.72 12.73 -3.30
C VAL A 114 11.62 11.85 -2.44
N GLU A 115 12.60 12.46 -1.78
CA GLU A 115 13.65 11.67 -1.14
C GLU A 115 14.12 12.27 0.20
N ASN A 116 14.41 11.39 1.14
CA ASN A 116 15.20 11.66 2.35
C ASN A 116 14.63 12.76 3.26
N LEU A 117 13.32 12.70 3.52
CA LEU A 117 12.61 13.64 4.38
C LEU A 117 11.50 12.95 5.19
N THR A 118 10.96 13.66 6.16
CA THR A 118 9.81 13.26 6.97
C THR A 118 8.64 14.19 6.72
N VAL A 119 7.44 13.63 6.58
CA VAL A 119 6.16 14.35 6.60
C VAL A 119 5.34 13.80 7.75
N ARG A 120 4.58 14.63 8.46
CA ARG A 120 3.81 14.17 9.61
C ARG A 120 2.61 15.03 9.98
N ASN A 121 1.65 14.40 10.68
CA ASN A 121 0.55 15.05 11.39
C ASN A 121 -0.33 15.93 10.47
N PHE A 122 -0.66 15.43 9.28
CA PHE A 122 -1.73 15.96 8.46
C PHE A 122 -2.98 15.13 8.67
N GLU A 123 -4.13 15.77 8.87
CA GLU A 123 -5.36 15.09 9.26
C GLU A 123 -6.49 15.34 8.27
N PHE A 124 -7.48 14.43 8.18
CA PHE A 124 -8.67 14.62 7.35
C PHE A 124 -9.81 15.33 8.11
N GLY A 125 -9.74 15.45 9.43
CA GLY A 125 -10.73 16.16 10.23
C GLY A 125 -12.03 15.38 10.40
N LYS A 126 -12.93 15.92 11.22
CA LYS A 126 -14.23 15.29 11.54
C LYS A 126 -15.34 15.68 10.57
N THR A 127 -15.19 16.73 9.82
CA THR A 127 -16.22 17.26 8.90
C THR A 127 -15.58 17.99 7.72
N GLY A 128 -16.07 17.73 6.51
CA GLY A 128 -15.80 18.54 5.33
C GLY A 128 -14.64 18.13 4.45
N CYS A 129 -13.91 17.09 4.82
CA CYS A 129 -12.89 16.49 3.97
C CYS A 129 -12.91 14.97 4.13
N LEU A 130 -12.95 14.26 3.03
CA LEU A 130 -12.90 12.80 3.02
C LEU A 130 -11.46 12.33 3.21
N VAL A 131 -11.29 11.12 3.72
CA VAL A 131 -9.97 10.52 3.95
C VAL A 131 -9.13 10.39 2.67
N GLU A 132 -9.78 10.20 1.53
CA GLU A 132 -9.12 10.13 0.22
C GLU A 132 -8.69 11.51 -0.31
N GLU A 133 -9.17 12.59 0.29
CA GLU A 133 -8.90 13.96 -0.16
C GLU A 133 -7.95 14.72 0.78
N CYS A 134 -7.95 14.36 2.06
CA CYS A 134 -7.14 15.03 3.10
C CYS A 134 -6.54 14.04 4.09
N GLY A 135 -5.60 14.53 4.88
CA GLY A 135 -4.93 13.73 5.90
C GLY A 135 -3.83 12.85 5.32
N ASN A 136 -3.36 13.16 4.11
CA ASN A 136 -2.32 12.41 3.43
C ASN A 136 -0.97 13.09 3.63
N ASP A 137 -0.02 12.37 4.22
CA ASP A 137 1.30 12.96 4.45
C ASP A 137 2.06 13.16 3.13
N ILE A 138 2.16 12.12 2.29
CA ILE A 138 2.81 12.21 0.98
C ILE A 138 1.90 11.54 -0.06
N TRP A 139 1.49 12.30 -1.06
CA TRP A 139 0.50 11.84 -2.03
C TRP A 139 0.91 12.13 -3.48
N TRP A 140 1.13 11.08 -4.27
CA TRP A 140 1.18 11.16 -5.72
C TRP A 140 -0.23 10.97 -6.26
N ASN A 141 -0.86 12.06 -6.67
CA ASN A 141 -2.27 12.17 -7.01
C ASN A 141 -2.46 12.32 -8.52
N GLY A 142 -2.83 11.25 -9.20
CA GLY A 142 -3.17 11.28 -10.63
C GLY A 142 -4.52 11.94 -10.92
N GLY A 143 -5.29 12.27 -9.89
CA GLY A 143 -6.60 12.89 -9.97
C GLY A 143 -7.75 11.89 -9.92
N SER A 144 -8.68 12.13 -9.03
CA SER A 144 -9.82 11.27 -8.74
C SER A 144 -10.88 11.21 -9.85
N GLY A 145 -11.74 10.17 -9.79
CA GLY A 145 -12.97 10.07 -10.58
C GLY A 145 -12.79 9.77 -12.06
N SER A 146 -11.62 9.33 -12.48
CA SER A 146 -11.32 8.98 -13.86
C SER A 146 -10.78 7.57 -13.98
N LYS A 147 -11.33 6.78 -14.91
CA LYS A 147 -10.73 5.50 -15.33
C LYS A 147 -9.42 5.66 -16.10
N LYS A 148 -8.86 6.87 -16.13
CA LYS A 148 -7.64 7.19 -16.87
C LYS A 148 -6.51 7.47 -15.90
N ILE A 149 -5.35 6.91 -16.20
CA ILE A 149 -4.10 7.29 -15.55
C ILE A 149 -3.85 8.78 -15.81
N GLY A 150 -3.70 9.55 -14.75
CA GLY A 150 -3.52 10.99 -14.82
C GLY A 150 -2.07 11.44 -14.82
N ALA A 151 -1.16 10.60 -14.31
CA ALA A 151 0.27 10.84 -14.30
C ALA A 151 1.06 9.51 -14.28
N HIS A 152 2.38 9.59 -14.43
CA HIS A 152 3.28 8.45 -14.37
C HIS A 152 4.65 8.84 -13.83
N GLY A 153 5.36 7.89 -13.25
CA GLY A 153 6.70 8.15 -12.72
C GLY A 153 6.67 8.76 -11.33
N TRP A 154 6.14 8.03 -10.36
CA TRP A 154 6.17 8.39 -8.95
C TRP A 154 7.30 7.66 -8.22
N TYR A 155 8.26 8.43 -7.67
CA TYR A 155 9.45 7.85 -7.07
C TYR A 155 9.69 8.41 -5.68
N GLY A 156 9.88 7.52 -4.71
CA GLY A 156 10.17 7.90 -3.33
C GLY A 156 11.27 7.03 -2.70
N SER A 157 12.17 7.64 -1.95
CA SER A 157 13.15 6.88 -1.21
C SER A 157 13.55 7.53 0.11
N TYR A 158 13.83 6.71 1.13
CA TYR A 158 14.18 7.19 2.46
C TYR A 158 13.15 8.19 3.03
N LEU A 159 11.86 7.87 2.87
CA LEU A 159 10.74 8.69 3.35
C LEU A 159 10.24 8.16 4.69
N THR A 160 9.84 9.08 5.55
CA THR A 160 9.09 8.78 6.77
C THR A 160 7.77 9.55 6.74
N ALA A 161 6.67 8.85 6.91
CA ALA A 161 5.36 9.42 7.15
C ALA A 161 4.84 8.94 8.51
N TYR A 162 4.29 9.81 9.34
CA TYR A 162 3.62 9.35 10.56
C TYR A 162 2.62 10.36 11.12
N ASP A 163 1.56 9.84 11.71
CA ASP A 163 0.60 10.62 12.47
C ASP A 163 0.59 10.20 13.94
N THR A 164 0.59 11.19 14.83
CA THR A 164 0.47 10.99 16.28
C THR A 164 -0.94 11.28 16.79
N GLY A 165 -1.84 11.72 15.91
CA GLY A 165 -3.28 11.84 16.14
C GLY A 165 -4.04 10.56 15.81
N THR A 166 -5.31 10.71 15.49
CA THR A 166 -6.20 9.59 15.13
C THR A 166 -6.91 9.79 13.79
N THR A 167 -6.57 10.83 13.07
CA THR A 167 -7.23 11.23 11.83
C THR A 167 -6.25 11.54 10.70
N GLY A 168 -5.03 10.97 10.73
CA GLY A 168 -4.18 10.83 9.55
C GLY A 168 -4.79 9.79 8.61
N GLY A 169 -4.97 10.11 7.34
CA GLY A 169 -5.57 9.22 6.35
C GLY A 169 -4.56 8.19 5.86
N TYR A 170 -3.76 8.58 4.89
CA TYR A 170 -2.71 7.75 4.29
C TYR A 170 -1.31 8.30 4.58
N GLY A 171 -0.37 7.39 4.81
CA GLY A 171 1.03 7.79 5.02
C GLY A 171 1.72 8.16 3.71
N ILE A 172 1.90 7.20 2.83
CA ILE A 172 2.49 7.38 1.51
C ILE A 172 1.53 6.77 0.50
N PHE A 173 0.99 7.61 -0.36
CA PHE A 173 -0.19 7.31 -1.15
C PHE A 173 0.03 7.59 -2.63
N THR A 174 -0.46 6.71 -3.50
CA THR A 174 -0.59 6.97 -4.95
C THR A 174 -1.87 6.37 -5.50
N ASP A 175 -2.55 7.13 -6.33
CA ASP A 175 -3.75 6.71 -7.04
C ASP A 175 -3.79 7.27 -8.46
N ASN A 176 -4.42 6.53 -9.38
CA ASN A 176 -4.53 6.91 -10.79
C ASN A 176 -3.18 7.25 -11.45
N GLU A 177 -2.11 6.65 -10.97
CA GLU A 177 -0.76 6.78 -11.52
C GLU A 177 -0.15 5.42 -11.81
N THR A 178 0.83 5.38 -12.69
CA THR A 178 1.58 4.18 -13.08
C THR A 178 3.08 4.46 -13.12
N GLU A 179 3.88 3.40 -13.19
CA GLU A 179 5.34 3.48 -13.31
C GLU A 179 6.00 4.15 -12.11
N GLY A 180 6.12 3.43 -11.01
CA GLY A 180 6.72 4.02 -9.82
C GLY A 180 7.48 3.07 -8.93
N SER A 181 8.16 3.64 -7.94
CA SER A 181 8.80 2.85 -6.90
C SER A 181 8.97 3.61 -5.58
N TRP A 182 8.81 2.88 -4.49
CA TRP A 182 9.22 3.34 -3.16
C TRP A 182 10.28 2.41 -2.58
N GLU A 183 11.35 3.00 -2.04
CA GLU A 183 12.46 2.27 -1.43
C GLU A 183 12.83 2.82 -0.05
N ASN A 184 13.04 1.94 0.93
CA ASN A 184 13.46 2.31 2.28
C ASN A 184 12.51 3.33 2.94
N ILE A 185 11.21 3.09 2.85
CA ILE A 185 10.16 3.96 3.40
C ILE A 185 9.66 3.45 4.75
N TYR A 186 9.06 4.34 5.52
CA TYR A 186 8.42 4.04 6.80
C TYR A 186 7.10 4.79 6.93
N ALA A 187 6.05 4.12 7.40
CA ALA A 187 4.81 4.80 7.76
C ALA A 187 4.14 4.20 9.00
N SER A 188 3.59 5.07 9.88
CA SER A 188 2.86 4.65 11.08
C SER A 188 1.79 5.63 11.52
N GLY A 189 0.72 5.12 12.16
CA GLY A 189 -0.31 5.91 12.82
C GLY A 189 -1.45 6.36 11.92
N PHE A 190 -1.65 5.73 10.76
CA PHE A 190 -2.67 6.12 9.79
C PHE A 190 -3.96 5.33 9.94
N ALA A 191 -5.08 6.04 9.83
CA ALA A 191 -6.42 5.51 10.04
C ALA A 191 -6.97 4.73 8.84
N ASP A 192 -6.33 4.85 7.67
CA ASP A 192 -6.55 3.98 6.53
C ASP A 192 -5.33 3.09 6.33
N SER A 193 -4.27 3.54 5.69
CA SER A 193 -3.10 2.69 5.48
C SER A 193 -1.77 3.43 5.57
N GLY A 194 -0.75 2.69 5.99
CA GLY A 194 0.63 3.18 5.98
C GLY A 194 1.08 3.53 4.56
N ILE A 195 0.80 2.62 3.62
CA ILE A 195 0.98 2.87 2.18
C ILE A 195 -0.25 2.41 1.40
N TYR A 196 -0.55 3.14 0.33
CA TYR A 196 -1.60 2.79 -0.62
C TYR A 196 -1.11 2.94 -2.07
N ILE A 197 -1.35 1.92 -2.87
CA ILE A 197 -1.18 1.97 -4.33
C ILE A 197 -2.47 1.43 -4.93
N GLY A 198 -3.24 2.29 -5.57
CA GLY A 198 -4.54 1.91 -6.10
C GLY A 198 -4.95 2.62 -7.37
N ALA A 199 -6.13 2.28 -7.88
CA ALA A 199 -6.69 2.83 -9.10
C ALA A 199 -5.77 2.76 -10.32
N CYS A 200 -4.98 1.67 -10.43
CA CYS A 200 -4.04 1.44 -11.52
C CYS A 200 -4.14 -0.01 -12.00
N GLN A 201 -4.86 -0.27 -13.09
CA GLN A 201 -4.99 -1.61 -13.66
C GLN A 201 -3.66 -2.25 -14.07
N GLU A 202 -2.72 -1.44 -14.54
CA GLU A 202 -1.35 -1.84 -14.81
C GLU A 202 -0.41 -0.87 -14.07
N CYS A 203 -0.21 -1.13 -12.77
CA CYS A 203 0.53 -0.22 -11.91
C CYS A 203 2.01 -0.09 -12.28
N ASN A 204 2.63 -1.18 -12.77
CA ASN A 204 4.04 -1.21 -13.14
C ASN A 204 4.94 -0.61 -12.04
N ALA A 205 4.82 -1.13 -10.83
CA ALA A 205 5.32 -0.50 -9.62
C ALA A 205 6.06 -1.47 -8.69
N ARG A 206 6.92 -0.92 -7.84
CA ARG A 206 7.68 -1.69 -6.84
C ARG A 206 7.78 -0.97 -5.51
N VAL A 207 7.55 -1.70 -4.42
CA VAL A 207 7.85 -1.28 -3.05
C VAL A 207 8.88 -2.23 -2.46
N SER A 208 9.96 -1.70 -1.89
CA SER A 208 11.00 -2.51 -1.28
C SER A 208 11.64 -1.83 -0.06
N GLY A 209 11.95 -2.61 0.97
CA GLY A 209 12.56 -2.06 2.19
C GLY A 209 11.62 -1.15 2.99
N ALA A 210 10.31 -1.38 2.88
CA ALA A 210 9.31 -0.66 3.63
C ALA A 210 9.15 -1.21 5.05
N ILE A 211 8.81 -0.35 6.01
CA ILE A 211 8.38 -0.74 7.36
C ILE A 211 7.04 -0.02 7.62
N MET A 212 5.97 -0.81 7.72
CA MET A 212 4.62 -0.35 7.97
C MET A 212 4.13 -0.89 9.31
N GLU A 213 3.91 0.00 10.27
CA GLU A 213 3.50 -0.42 11.61
C GLU A 213 2.50 0.54 12.26
N ASN A 214 1.63 0.01 13.10
CA ASN A 214 0.64 0.78 13.87
C ASN A 214 -0.39 1.55 13.01
N ASN A 215 -0.72 1.04 11.83
CA ASN A 215 -1.76 1.59 10.96
C ASN A 215 -3.01 0.71 11.02
N ALA A 216 -4.14 1.19 10.50
CA ALA A 216 -5.28 0.31 10.24
C ALA A 216 -4.85 -0.80 9.25
N LEU A 217 -4.39 -0.45 8.08
CA LEU A 217 -3.77 -1.38 7.13
C LEU A 217 -2.29 -1.01 6.94
N GLY A 218 -1.41 -1.99 6.92
CA GLY A 218 -0.01 -1.72 6.58
C GLY A 218 0.12 -1.32 5.10
N TYR A 219 -0.53 -2.09 4.22
CA TYR A 219 -0.73 -1.78 2.80
C TYR A 219 -2.22 -1.96 2.46
N SER A 220 -2.74 -1.03 1.67
CA SER A 220 -4.01 -1.17 0.95
C SER A 220 -3.81 -0.86 -0.54
N GLY A 221 -4.69 -1.41 -1.37
CA GLY A 221 -4.58 -1.20 -2.80
C GLY A 221 -5.83 -1.59 -3.54
N SER A 222 -6.86 -0.72 -3.53
CA SER A 222 -8.09 -0.96 -4.28
C SER A 222 -7.85 -0.80 -5.77
N ASN A 223 -8.27 -1.82 -6.54
CA ASN A 223 -8.12 -1.84 -7.99
C ASN A 223 -6.67 -1.60 -8.46
N ALA A 224 -5.73 -2.11 -7.70
CA ALA A 224 -4.32 -2.17 -8.06
C ALA A 224 -4.03 -3.51 -8.75
N GLY A 225 -3.37 -3.46 -9.88
CA GLY A 225 -3.06 -4.69 -10.58
C GLY A 225 -2.05 -4.52 -11.70
N GLY A 226 -1.49 -5.65 -12.14
CA GLY A 226 -0.52 -5.68 -13.22
C GLY A 226 0.83 -5.07 -12.88
N LYS A 227 1.87 -5.90 -12.87
CA LYS A 227 3.26 -5.48 -12.64
C LYS A 227 3.48 -4.74 -11.31
N LEU A 228 2.77 -5.14 -10.25
CA LEU A 228 2.95 -4.60 -8.90
C LEU A 228 3.75 -5.59 -8.04
N LEU A 229 4.79 -5.09 -7.38
CA LEU A 229 5.67 -5.89 -6.53
C LEU A 229 5.87 -5.24 -5.16
N LEU A 230 5.47 -5.97 -4.11
CA LEU A 230 5.70 -5.63 -2.71
C LEU A 230 6.71 -6.62 -2.13
N GLU A 231 7.94 -6.20 -1.87
CA GLU A 231 9.00 -7.13 -1.45
C GLU A 231 9.97 -6.59 -0.40
N ASN A 232 10.66 -7.52 0.27
CA ASN A 232 11.74 -7.21 1.20
C ASN A 232 11.36 -6.19 2.28
N SER A 233 10.12 -6.28 2.78
CA SER A 233 9.50 -5.27 3.65
C SER A 233 8.96 -5.90 4.93
N ILE A 234 8.62 -5.07 5.90
CA ILE A 234 8.08 -5.48 7.20
C ILE A 234 6.70 -4.82 7.38
N TYR A 235 5.68 -5.63 7.63
CA TYR A 235 4.31 -5.21 7.96
C TYR A 235 3.97 -5.79 9.33
N ARG A 236 3.89 -4.93 10.34
CA ARG A 236 3.69 -5.40 11.73
C ARG A 236 2.87 -4.44 12.57
N HIS A 237 2.23 -4.98 13.60
CA HIS A 237 1.45 -4.18 14.56
C HIS A 237 0.39 -3.29 13.91
N ASN A 238 -0.07 -3.63 12.71
CA ASN A 238 -1.23 -3.01 12.09
C ASN A 238 -2.50 -3.74 12.56
N THR A 239 -3.69 -3.25 12.23
CA THR A 239 -4.90 -4.05 12.39
C THR A 239 -4.92 -5.20 11.40
N VAL A 240 -4.50 -4.94 10.15
CA VAL A 240 -4.22 -5.93 9.10
C VAL A 240 -2.88 -5.59 8.43
N GLY A 241 -2.11 -6.60 8.04
CA GLY A 241 -0.79 -6.37 7.45
C GLY A 241 -0.85 -5.82 6.04
N ILE A 242 -1.43 -6.58 5.12
CA ILE A 242 -1.51 -6.29 3.68
C ILE A 242 -2.91 -6.65 3.19
N ALA A 243 -3.59 -5.72 2.52
CA ALA A 243 -4.94 -5.91 1.97
C ALA A 243 -5.07 -5.27 0.58
N PRO A 244 -4.63 -5.95 -0.50
CA PRO A 244 -5.13 -5.63 -1.83
C PRO A 244 -6.62 -5.93 -1.87
N ASN A 245 -7.37 -5.25 -2.71
CA ASN A 245 -8.80 -5.55 -2.87
C ASN A 245 -9.34 -5.11 -4.24
N SER A 246 -10.50 -5.63 -4.58
CA SER A 246 -11.26 -5.21 -5.76
C SER A 246 -12.52 -4.46 -5.32
N GLU A 247 -12.77 -3.34 -5.95
CA GLU A 247 -13.97 -2.53 -5.74
C GLU A 247 -14.51 -2.07 -7.09
N ASN A 248 -15.79 -1.73 -7.18
CA ASN A 248 -16.38 -1.14 -8.37
C ASN A 248 -16.96 0.25 -8.11
N PRO A 249 -16.18 1.18 -7.60
CA PRO A 249 -16.46 2.60 -7.63
C PRO A 249 -15.80 3.27 -8.83
N GLY A 250 -15.72 4.58 -8.80
CA GLY A 250 -15.10 5.38 -9.84
C GLY A 250 -13.57 5.29 -10.00
N ASP A 251 -12.87 4.52 -9.18
CA ASP A 251 -11.41 4.53 -9.06
C ASP A 251 -10.64 3.71 -10.11
N GLY A 252 -11.20 3.53 -11.23
CA GLY A 252 -10.62 2.66 -12.26
C GLY A 252 -11.22 1.27 -12.20
N PRO A 253 -11.07 0.50 -13.28
CA PRO A 253 -11.65 -0.82 -13.34
C PRO A 253 -10.89 -1.78 -12.41
N PRO A 254 -11.63 -2.72 -11.77
CA PRO A 254 -11.00 -3.71 -10.91
C PRO A 254 -10.06 -4.62 -11.71
N PRO A 255 -9.06 -5.26 -11.07
CA PRO A 255 -8.15 -6.19 -11.73
C PRO A 255 -8.85 -7.30 -12.51
N GLN A 256 -10.04 -7.71 -12.09
CA GLN A 256 -10.85 -8.71 -12.79
C GLN A 256 -11.29 -8.29 -14.18
N ASP A 257 -11.22 -7.03 -14.53
CA ASP A 257 -11.46 -6.53 -15.90
C ASP A 257 -10.30 -6.79 -16.87
N GLY A 258 -9.28 -7.52 -16.45
CA GLY A 258 -8.36 -8.20 -17.36
C GLY A 258 -6.98 -7.59 -17.56
N GLU A 259 -6.63 -6.49 -16.93
CA GLU A 259 -5.33 -5.83 -17.16
C GLU A 259 -4.13 -6.61 -16.57
N CYS A 260 -4.36 -7.53 -15.64
CA CYS A 260 -3.33 -8.44 -15.16
C CYS A 260 -2.96 -9.56 -16.15
N GLY A 261 -3.33 -9.41 -17.42
CA GLY A 261 -3.01 -10.36 -18.47
C GLY A 261 -3.87 -11.62 -18.46
N ARG A 262 -5.05 -11.56 -17.89
CA ARG A 262 -5.99 -12.68 -17.82
C ARG A 262 -7.34 -12.33 -18.40
N PRO A 263 -8.09 -13.36 -18.86
CA PRO A 263 -9.51 -13.17 -19.12
C PRO A 263 -10.23 -12.70 -17.86
N ASN A 264 -11.10 -11.73 -18.00
CA ASN A 264 -12.02 -11.37 -16.95
C ASN A 264 -12.95 -12.57 -16.64
N ILE A 265 -13.01 -12.99 -15.39
CA ILE A 265 -13.77 -14.17 -14.99
C ILE A 265 -15.27 -13.84 -14.90
N GLU A 266 -15.62 -12.64 -14.50
CA GLU A 266 -17.00 -12.18 -14.44
C GLU A 266 -17.57 -11.88 -15.85
N ASN A 267 -16.68 -11.39 -16.72
CA ASN A 267 -16.99 -11.19 -18.13
C ASN A 267 -16.20 -12.21 -18.96
N PRO A 268 -16.82 -13.24 -19.51
CA PRO A 268 -16.14 -14.32 -20.22
C PRO A 268 -15.44 -13.89 -21.53
N THR A 269 -15.54 -12.64 -21.92
CA THR A 269 -14.83 -12.13 -23.10
C THR A 269 -13.42 -11.69 -22.71
N PRO A 270 -12.36 -12.44 -23.07
CA PRO A 270 -11.00 -12.07 -22.75
C PRO A 270 -10.60 -10.75 -23.42
N THR A 271 -10.16 -9.78 -22.62
CA THR A 271 -9.61 -8.52 -23.16
C THR A 271 -8.12 -8.67 -23.47
N ASN A 272 -7.43 -9.50 -22.71
CA ASN A 272 -6.03 -9.84 -22.94
C ASN A 272 -5.78 -11.33 -22.66
N PRO A 273 -5.73 -12.18 -23.71
CA PRO A 273 -5.51 -13.62 -23.55
C PRO A 273 -4.07 -13.98 -23.18
N ASN A 274 -3.13 -13.04 -23.33
CA ASN A 274 -1.71 -13.27 -23.06
C ASN A 274 -1.31 -12.58 -21.76
N PRO A 275 -0.94 -13.32 -20.71
CA PRO A 275 -0.47 -12.72 -19.47
C PRO A 275 0.69 -11.76 -19.69
N THR A 276 0.58 -10.58 -19.15
CA THR A 276 1.66 -9.57 -19.17
C THR A 276 2.55 -9.77 -17.94
N PRO A 277 3.87 -9.84 -18.07
CA PRO A 277 4.76 -9.88 -16.92
C PRO A 277 4.56 -8.68 -16.01
N ILE A 278 4.49 -8.90 -14.70
CA ILE A 278 4.27 -7.84 -13.70
C ILE A 278 5.35 -6.78 -13.77
N ILE A 279 6.60 -7.20 -13.74
CA ILE A 279 7.76 -6.36 -14.06
C ILE A 279 8.77 -7.20 -14.82
N LYS A 280 9.57 -6.57 -15.66
CA LYS A 280 10.56 -7.27 -16.50
C LYS A 280 11.50 -8.17 -15.69
N THR A 281 11.85 -7.76 -14.47
CA THR A 281 12.74 -8.52 -13.58
C THR A 281 12.12 -9.80 -13.05
N THR A 282 10.81 -9.90 -12.94
CA THR A 282 10.12 -11.10 -12.43
C THR A 282 9.67 -12.02 -13.55
N ASN A 283 9.31 -11.48 -14.67
CA ASN A 283 8.69 -12.19 -15.81
C ASN A 283 7.50 -13.09 -15.39
N ILE A 284 6.79 -12.74 -14.33
CA ILE A 284 5.63 -13.48 -13.80
C ILE A 284 4.37 -12.69 -14.10
N PRO A 285 3.39 -13.29 -14.81
CA PRO A 285 2.12 -12.63 -15.09
C PRO A 285 1.22 -12.68 -13.85
N ARG A 286 1.21 -11.62 -13.06
CA ARG A 286 0.42 -11.48 -11.83
C ARG A 286 -0.09 -10.05 -11.68
N CYS A 287 -1.19 -9.88 -10.92
CA CYS A 287 -1.66 -8.58 -10.51
C CYS A 287 -0.72 -7.99 -9.47
N THR A 288 -0.63 -8.62 -8.31
CA THR A 288 0.29 -8.24 -7.24
C THR A 288 1.18 -9.41 -6.86
N ILE A 289 2.46 -9.14 -6.66
CA ILE A 289 3.40 -10.09 -6.04
C ILE A 289 3.77 -9.57 -4.66
N ILE A 290 3.49 -10.37 -3.65
CA ILE A 290 3.85 -10.12 -2.24
C ILE A 290 4.91 -11.17 -1.88
N ARG A 291 6.19 -10.77 -1.82
CA ARG A 291 7.26 -11.75 -1.60
C ARG A 291 8.40 -11.27 -0.72
N ASN A 292 9.08 -12.22 -0.08
CA ASN A 292 10.25 -11.97 0.77
C ASN A 292 9.97 -10.95 1.88
N ASN A 293 8.75 -10.86 2.38
CA ASN A 293 8.36 -9.95 3.45
C ASN A 293 8.32 -10.67 4.79
N ILE A 294 8.39 -9.88 5.86
CA ILE A 294 8.04 -10.29 7.22
C ILE A 294 6.70 -9.63 7.56
N ILE A 295 5.68 -10.45 7.76
CA ILE A 295 4.30 -10.00 8.03
C ILE A 295 3.90 -10.59 9.37
N THR A 296 3.91 -9.77 10.43
CA THR A 296 3.83 -10.32 11.78
C THR A 296 3.08 -9.44 12.76
N GLU A 297 2.41 -10.08 13.73
CA GLU A 297 1.78 -9.39 14.88
C GLU A 297 0.82 -8.27 14.45
N ASN A 298 0.06 -8.49 13.35
CA ASN A 298 -0.94 -7.53 12.92
C ASN A 298 -2.22 -7.71 13.77
N ASN A 299 -2.21 -7.10 14.93
CA ASN A 299 -3.18 -7.27 16.01
C ASN A 299 -3.50 -5.96 16.76
N ASN A 300 -3.14 -4.82 16.20
CA ASN A 300 -3.28 -3.54 16.87
C ASN A 300 -4.68 -2.94 16.67
N LEU A 301 -5.64 -3.34 17.52
CA LEU A 301 -6.98 -2.77 17.52
C LEU A 301 -7.07 -1.34 18.10
N THR A 302 -5.97 -0.83 18.67
CA THR A 302 -5.86 0.57 19.12
C THR A 302 -5.26 1.50 18.07
N ALA A 303 -4.81 0.97 16.93
CA ALA A 303 -4.44 1.81 15.78
C ALA A 303 -5.63 2.68 15.36
N PRO A 304 -5.40 3.89 14.86
CA PRO A 304 -6.45 4.69 14.25
C PRO A 304 -7.14 3.90 13.13
N VAL A 305 -8.45 4.07 13.00
CA VAL A 305 -9.25 3.49 11.91
C VAL A 305 -10.29 4.49 11.46
N ASN A 306 -10.62 4.49 10.19
CA ASN A 306 -11.72 5.26 9.66
C ASN A 306 -12.79 4.34 9.04
N GLY A 307 -13.88 4.92 8.51
CA GLY A 307 -15.07 4.18 8.11
C GLY A 307 -14.84 2.99 7.17
N SER A 308 -14.10 3.17 6.07
CA SER A 308 -13.91 2.09 5.07
C SER A 308 -13.02 0.97 5.59
N THR A 309 -11.91 1.31 6.22
CA THR A 309 -10.99 0.31 6.80
C THR A 309 -11.48 -0.26 8.13
N GLY A 310 -12.36 0.46 8.80
CA GLY A 310 -12.99 0.00 10.05
C GLY A 310 -13.89 -1.23 9.87
N VAL A 311 -14.34 -1.52 8.65
CA VAL A 311 -15.17 -2.69 8.33
C VAL A 311 -14.38 -3.89 7.82
N ALA A 312 -13.05 -3.77 7.69
CA ALA A 312 -12.19 -4.90 7.33
C ALA A 312 -12.06 -5.87 8.50
N PRO A 313 -12.06 -7.19 8.28
CA PRO A 313 -11.73 -8.17 9.30
C PRO A 313 -10.36 -7.87 9.91
N TRP A 314 -10.20 -8.11 11.20
CA TRP A 314 -8.95 -7.77 11.89
C TRP A 314 -8.05 -8.98 12.11
N GLY A 315 -6.76 -8.74 12.26
CA GLY A 315 -5.82 -9.72 12.77
C GLY A 315 -5.21 -10.64 11.71
N ALA A 316 -5.41 -10.35 10.43
CA ALA A 316 -4.79 -11.10 9.35
C ALA A 316 -3.41 -10.54 8.94
N GLY A 317 -2.53 -11.44 8.53
CA GLY A 317 -1.26 -11.05 7.91
C GLY A 317 -1.48 -10.48 6.51
N VAL A 318 -2.20 -11.23 5.67
CA VAL A 318 -2.60 -10.82 4.32
C VAL A 318 -4.09 -11.12 4.15
N GLU A 319 -4.85 -10.13 3.71
CA GLU A 319 -6.24 -10.30 3.27
C GLU A 319 -6.33 -10.22 1.75
N LEU A 320 -7.16 -11.08 1.16
CA LEU A 320 -7.43 -11.14 -0.28
C LEU A 320 -8.95 -11.15 -0.51
N PRO A 321 -9.65 -10.02 -0.35
CA PRO A 321 -11.08 -9.93 -0.56
C PRO A 321 -11.43 -9.78 -2.05
N GLY A 322 -11.82 -10.87 -2.69
CA GLY A 322 -12.16 -10.88 -4.11
C GLY A 322 -10.99 -10.62 -5.06
N ASP A 323 -9.80 -10.94 -4.64
CA ASP A 323 -8.58 -10.66 -5.39
C ASP A 323 -8.35 -11.62 -6.56
N TYR A 324 -7.64 -11.09 -7.54
CA TYR A 324 -7.43 -11.74 -8.81
C TYR A 324 -5.95 -11.87 -9.18
N ALA A 325 -5.51 -13.11 -9.35
CA ALA A 325 -4.19 -13.45 -9.85
C ALA A 325 -3.01 -12.93 -9.02
N ASP A 326 -3.16 -12.80 -7.73
CA ASP A 326 -2.09 -12.41 -6.82
C ASP A 326 -1.16 -13.59 -6.50
N LEU A 327 0.06 -13.25 -6.15
CA LEU A 327 1.09 -14.22 -5.76
C LEU A 327 1.67 -13.84 -4.40
N ILE A 328 1.42 -14.68 -3.41
CA ILE A 328 1.98 -14.56 -2.06
C ILE A 328 3.05 -15.64 -1.92
N GLU A 329 4.34 -15.25 -2.00
CA GLU A 329 5.42 -16.23 -2.01
C GLU A 329 6.63 -15.84 -1.16
N SER A 330 7.27 -16.85 -0.58
CA SER A 330 8.55 -16.70 0.12
C SER A 330 8.52 -15.70 1.27
N ASN A 331 7.36 -15.50 1.90
CA ASN A 331 7.22 -14.62 3.06
C ASN A 331 7.37 -15.42 4.37
N ILE A 332 7.74 -14.71 5.44
CA ILE A 332 7.55 -15.16 6.82
C ILE A 332 6.29 -14.47 7.34
N ILE A 333 5.25 -15.25 7.62
CA ILE A 333 3.96 -14.77 8.09
C ILE A 333 3.70 -15.34 9.48
N ALA A 334 3.73 -14.50 10.51
CA ALA A 334 3.83 -14.99 11.87
C ALA A 334 2.98 -14.22 12.88
N ASN A 335 2.45 -14.94 13.89
CA ASN A 335 1.80 -14.36 15.07
C ASN A 335 0.62 -13.42 14.73
N ASN A 336 -0.05 -13.62 13.60
CA ASN A 336 -1.27 -12.91 13.28
C ASN A 336 -2.45 -13.64 13.94
N PRO A 337 -3.29 -12.98 14.75
CA PRO A 337 -4.21 -13.68 15.64
C PRO A 337 -5.35 -14.41 14.93
N THR A 338 -5.77 -13.96 13.75
CA THR A 338 -6.83 -14.63 12.99
C THR A 338 -6.24 -15.53 11.92
N ASP A 339 -5.61 -14.98 10.90
CA ASP A 339 -5.06 -15.76 9.81
C ASP A 339 -3.71 -15.25 9.33
N GLY A 340 -2.87 -16.15 8.87
CA GLY A 340 -1.67 -15.77 8.13
C GLY A 340 -2.06 -15.17 6.77
N VAL A 341 -2.87 -15.89 6.00
CA VAL A 341 -3.52 -15.40 4.77
C VAL A 341 -5.02 -15.70 4.87
N MET A 342 -5.83 -14.67 4.70
CA MET A 342 -7.29 -14.72 4.69
C MET A 342 -7.79 -14.38 3.29
N ALA A 343 -8.26 -15.37 2.54
CA ALA A 343 -8.67 -15.22 1.14
C ALA A 343 -10.14 -15.62 0.96
N PHE A 344 -10.97 -14.73 0.43
CA PHE A 344 -12.41 -14.96 0.33
C PHE A 344 -13.06 -14.20 -0.82
N GLU A 345 -14.21 -14.68 -1.27
CA GLU A 345 -15.09 -13.97 -2.19
C GLU A 345 -15.60 -12.66 -1.53
N TYR A 346 -15.78 -11.63 -2.34
CA TYR A 346 -16.11 -10.31 -1.81
C TYR A 346 -17.29 -9.68 -2.55
N PRO A 347 -18.41 -9.38 -1.86
CA PRO A 347 -19.46 -8.58 -2.45
C PRO A 347 -18.97 -7.14 -2.60
N ASN A 348 -19.24 -6.51 -3.74
CA ASN A 348 -18.94 -5.11 -3.91
C ASN A 348 -19.62 -4.29 -2.78
N PRO A 349 -18.84 -3.55 -1.95
CA PRO A 349 -19.40 -2.81 -0.83
C PRO A 349 -20.19 -1.57 -1.24
N PHE A 350 -20.04 -1.15 -2.50
CA PHE A 350 -20.70 0.03 -3.03
C PHE A 350 -22.02 -0.32 -3.72
N THR A 351 -23.07 0.41 -3.40
CA THR A 351 -24.42 0.23 -3.96
C THR A 351 -24.68 1.22 -5.09
N PRO A 352 -25.67 0.95 -5.97
CA PRO A 352 -26.07 1.90 -7.00
C PRO A 352 -26.47 3.28 -6.47
N GLU A 353 -26.98 3.35 -5.25
CA GLU A 353 -27.34 4.61 -4.60
C GLU A 353 -26.15 5.51 -4.33
N ASN A 354 -24.96 4.93 -4.21
CA ASN A 354 -23.69 5.66 -4.08
C ASN A 354 -23.10 6.12 -5.43
N GLY A 355 -23.86 5.96 -6.52
CA GLY A 355 -23.43 6.38 -7.86
C GLY A 355 -22.59 5.32 -8.60
N PHE A 356 -22.49 4.10 -8.08
CA PHE A 356 -21.73 3.02 -8.67
C PHE A 356 -22.63 1.99 -9.34
N ALA A 357 -22.15 1.36 -10.42
CA ALA A 357 -22.98 0.47 -11.23
C ALA A 357 -23.13 -0.91 -10.60
N GLY A 358 -24.37 -1.27 -10.26
CA GLY A 358 -24.80 -2.64 -10.06
C GLY A 358 -24.32 -3.35 -8.82
N THR A 359 -24.94 -4.49 -8.57
CA THR A 359 -24.44 -5.48 -7.61
C THR A 359 -23.40 -6.35 -8.29
N LEU A 360 -22.20 -6.39 -7.76
CA LEU A 360 -21.10 -7.23 -8.22
C LEU A 360 -20.62 -8.13 -7.08
N PHE A 361 -20.21 -9.33 -7.48
CA PHE A 361 -19.51 -10.24 -6.57
C PHE A 361 -18.12 -10.50 -7.14
N PHE A 362 -17.08 -10.07 -6.43
CA PHE A 362 -15.71 -10.30 -6.85
C PHE A 362 -15.29 -11.71 -6.50
N GLN A 363 -14.91 -12.45 -7.53
CA GLN A 363 -14.41 -13.81 -7.39
C GLN A 363 -12.99 -13.78 -6.86
N LEU A 364 -12.73 -14.67 -5.92
CA LEU A 364 -11.36 -14.98 -5.55
C LEU A 364 -10.80 -15.93 -6.61
N ALA A 365 -9.94 -15.46 -7.51
CA ALA A 365 -9.56 -16.28 -8.65
C ALA A 365 -8.09 -16.18 -9.07
N GLY A 366 -7.49 -17.32 -9.35
CA GLY A 366 -6.13 -17.42 -9.87
C GLY A 366 -5.03 -17.04 -8.89
N ASN A 367 -5.34 -16.84 -7.63
CA ASN A 367 -4.36 -16.50 -6.60
C ASN A 367 -3.48 -17.70 -6.23
N ARG A 368 -2.26 -17.40 -5.84
CA ARG A 368 -1.29 -18.41 -5.46
C ARG A 368 -0.61 -18.08 -4.15
N VAL A 369 -0.67 -19.01 -3.19
CA VAL A 369 0.04 -18.92 -1.91
C VAL A 369 1.10 -20.04 -1.90
N SER A 370 2.38 -19.69 -2.01
CA SER A 370 3.42 -20.71 -2.16
C SER A 370 4.77 -20.35 -1.52
N ASN A 371 5.47 -21.39 -1.06
CA ASN A 371 6.81 -21.25 -0.50
C ASN A 371 6.90 -20.33 0.73
N ASN A 372 5.81 -20.07 1.44
CA ASN A 372 5.81 -19.24 2.64
C ASN A 372 6.13 -20.09 3.88
N VAL A 373 6.62 -19.40 4.90
CA VAL A 373 6.78 -19.95 6.25
C VAL A 373 5.75 -19.30 7.17
N PHE A 374 4.80 -20.08 7.62
CA PHE A 374 3.76 -19.66 8.56
C PHE A 374 4.14 -20.11 9.97
N VAL A 375 4.05 -19.18 10.94
CA VAL A 375 4.46 -19.45 12.33
C VAL A 375 3.44 -18.87 13.31
N HIS A 376 2.76 -19.76 14.04
CA HIS A 376 1.84 -19.40 15.13
C HIS A 376 0.76 -18.38 14.74
N ASN A 377 0.22 -18.44 13.53
CA ASN A 377 -0.99 -17.69 13.18
C ASN A 377 -2.23 -18.39 13.75
N GLY A 378 -3.34 -17.67 13.84
CA GLY A 378 -4.60 -18.24 14.28
C GLY A 378 -4.75 -18.40 15.79
N SER A 379 -4.02 -17.65 16.61
CA SER A 379 -4.08 -17.75 18.07
C SER A 379 -5.45 -17.42 18.68
N ARG A 380 -6.31 -16.68 17.95
CA ARG A 380 -7.69 -16.41 18.32
C ARG A 380 -8.52 -17.70 18.45
N GLY A 381 -8.22 -18.69 17.62
CA GLY A 381 -8.97 -19.94 17.55
C GLY A 381 -10.31 -19.80 16.79
N GLY A 382 -10.82 -20.90 16.31
CA GLY A 382 -12.05 -20.99 15.52
C GLY A 382 -11.93 -21.89 14.30
N ALA A 383 -13.04 -22.18 13.65
CA ALA A 383 -13.08 -23.16 12.55
C ALA A 383 -12.37 -22.66 11.28
N PHE A 384 -12.30 -21.35 11.08
CA PHE A 384 -11.71 -20.70 9.91
C PHE A 384 -10.33 -20.09 10.19
N THR A 385 -9.93 -20.02 11.45
CA THR A 385 -8.70 -19.36 11.91
C THR A 385 -7.48 -20.25 11.70
N GLY A 386 -6.37 -19.69 11.19
CA GLY A 386 -5.14 -20.46 11.03
C GLY A 386 -4.05 -19.83 10.16
N ASP A 387 -3.23 -20.66 9.54
CA ASP A 387 -2.16 -20.18 8.66
C ASP A 387 -2.70 -19.70 7.30
N VAL A 388 -3.70 -20.40 6.75
CA VAL A 388 -4.38 -20.01 5.50
C VAL A 388 -5.86 -20.33 5.59
N MET A 389 -6.68 -19.33 5.34
CA MET A 389 -8.12 -19.45 5.07
C MET A 389 -8.36 -19.21 3.58
N LEU A 390 -9.04 -20.16 2.93
CA LEU A 390 -9.52 -20.04 1.56
C LEU A 390 -11.02 -20.34 1.55
N ALA A 391 -11.86 -19.31 1.46
CA ALA A 391 -13.31 -19.42 1.61
C ALA A 391 -14.05 -18.86 0.38
N GLY A 392 -15.23 -19.42 0.11
CA GLY A 392 -16.09 -19.04 -0.99
C GLY A 392 -17.49 -19.66 -0.87
N GLY A 393 -18.25 -19.57 -1.96
CA GLY A 393 -19.66 -19.98 -1.99
C GLY A 393 -20.57 -18.92 -1.34
N PHE A 394 -20.12 -17.69 -1.26
CA PHE A 394 -20.89 -16.60 -0.63
C PHE A 394 -22.05 -16.17 -1.51
N SER A 395 -21.86 -16.12 -2.82
CA SER A 395 -22.94 -15.79 -3.77
C SER A 395 -24.09 -16.81 -3.77
N GLU A 396 -23.88 -18.02 -3.22
CA GLU A 396 -24.91 -19.04 -3.07
C GLU A 396 -25.82 -18.83 -1.84
N ILE A 397 -25.42 -17.92 -0.93
CA ILE A 397 -26.18 -17.59 0.27
C ILE A 397 -27.46 -16.83 -0.13
N GLU A 398 -28.59 -17.23 0.46
CA GLU A 398 -29.89 -16.67 0.10
C GLU A 398 -29.98 -15.15 0.24
N LEU A 399 -29.34 -14.58 1.27
CA LEU A 399 -29.26 -13.13 1.48
C LEU A 399 -28.67 -12.40 0.25
N PHE A 400 -27.58 -12.87 -0.31
CA PHE A 400 -26.95 -12.21 -1.47
C PHE A 400 -27.77 -12.38 -2.73
N LYS A 401 -28.46 -13.53 -2.90
CA LYS A 401 -29.40 -13.77 -4.01
C LYS A 401 -30.60 -12.82 -3.93
N GLU A 402 -31.18 -12.66 -2.74
CA GLU A 402 -32.28 -11.73 -2.50
C GLU A 402 -31.88 -10.27 -2.75
N LEU A 403 -30.64 -9.91 -2.45
CA LEU A 403 -30.07 -8.59 -2.74
C LEU A 403 -29.69 -8.41 -4.21
N GLY A 404 -29.82 -9.46 -5.04
CA GLY A 404 -29.58 -9.40 -6.48
C GLY A 404 -28.11 -9.52 -6.90
N TYR A 405 -27.24 -10.04 -6.01
CA TYR A 405 -25.87 -10.33 -6.41
C TYR A 405 -25.82 -11.52 -7.38
N PRO A 406 -24.99 -11.44 -8.44
CA PRO A 406 -24.85 -12.53 -9.39
C PRO A 406 -24.13 -13.72 -8.74
N GLU A 407 -24.41 -14.91 -9.27
CA GLU A 407 -23.69 -16.12 -8.90
C GLU A 407 -22.19 -15.97 -9.25
N SER A 408 -21.32 -16.32 -8.33
CA SER A 408 -19.87 -16.21 -8.44
C SER A 408 -19.22 -17.53 -8.08
N HIS A 409 -18.18 -17.90 -8.82
CA HIS A 409 -17.42 -19.12 -8.58
C HIS A 409 -15.92 -18.82 -8.56
N SER A 410 -15.35 -18.85 -7.38
CA SER A 410 -13.90 -18.74 -7.21
C SER A 410 -13.18 -19.92 -7.85
N VAL A 411 -12.20 -19.64 -8.69
CA VAL A 411 -11.53 -20.67 -9.49
C VAL A 411 -10.01 -20.50 -9.55
N ASN A 412 -9.32 -21.60 -9.77
CA ASN A 412 -7.87 -21.63 -10.04
C ASN A 412 -6.99 -21.01 -8.93
N ASN A 413 -7.51 -20.86 -7.71
CA ASN A 413 -6.66 -20.54 -6.57
C ASN A 413 -5.82 -21.75 -6.19
N CYS A 414 -4.57 -21.54 -5.81
CA CYS A 414 -3.73 -22.67 -5.42
C CYS A 414 -2.78 -22.38 -4.27
N VAL A 415 -2.47 -23.42 -3.51
CA VAL A 415 -1.62 -23.38 -2.33
C VAL A 415 -0.60 -24.50 -2.42
N SER A 416 0.71 -24.22 -2.31
CA SER A 416 1.72 -25.27 -2.35
C SER A 416 3.08 -24.90 -1.78
N ASN A 417 3.79 -25.91 -1.29
CA ASN A 417 5.15 -25.84 -0.77
C ASN A 417 5.30 -24.86 0.40
N ASN A 418 4.25 -24.65 1.19
CA ASN A 418 4.32 -23.82 2.38
C ASN A 418 4.71 -24.67 3.60
N LEU A 419 5.39 -24.04 4.55
CA LEU A 419 5.61 -24.62 5.87
C LEU A 419 4.54 -24.09 6.83
N PHE A 420 3.63 -24.93 7.24
CA PHE A 420 2.56 -24.62 8.18
C PHE A 420 2.91 -25.06 9.60
N THR A 421 2.60 -24.26 10.59
CA THR A 421 2.62 -24.64 12.01
C THR A 421 1.22 -24.68 12.63
N GLY A 422 0.24 -24.05 11.99
CA GLY A 422 -1.14 -23.95 12.39
C GLY A 422 -2.11 -24.73 11.48
N ALA A 423 -3.39 -24.50 11.72
CA ALA A 423 -4.46 -25.07 10.92
C ALA A 423 -4.57 -24.35 9.56
N THR A 424 -5.26 -24.98 8.62
CA THR A 424 -5.72 -24.36 7.37
C THR A 424 -7.20 -24.62 7.19
N PHE A 425 -7.88 -23.67 6.58
CA PHE A 425 -9.23 -23.88 6.07
C PHE A 425 -9.24 -23.73 4.54
N PRO A 426 -9.67 -24.73 3.77
CA PRO A 426 -10.01 -26.09 4.23
C PRO A 426 -8.80 -26.87 4.78
N ALA A 427 -9.08 -27.87 5.62
CA ALA A 427 -8.03 -28.72 6.16
C ALA A 427 -7.27 -29.43 5.03
N LYS A 428 -5.94 -29.61 5.17
CA LYS A 428 -5.06 -30.21 4.16
C LYS A 428 -5.14 -29.50 2.81
N ILE A 429 -5.17 -28.19 2.83
CA ILE A 429 -5.41 -27.31 1.69
C ILE A 429 -4.54 -27.66 0.46
N GLU A 430 -3.26 -27.95 0.63
CA GLU A 430 -2.34 -28.29 -0.47
C GLU A 430 -2.70 -29.59 -1.22
N GLY A 431 -3.49 -30.46 -0.63
CA GLY A 431 -3.96 -31.68 -1.30
C GLY A 431 -4.98 -31.36 -2.40
N THR A 432 -6.00 -30.58 -2.08
CA THR A 432 -7.10 -30.24 -2.99
C THR A 432 -6.76 -29.03 -3.85
N TRP A 433 -6.19 -28.01 -3.25
CA TRP A 433 -5.81 -26.75 -3.93
C TRP A 433 -4.32 -26.68 -4.29
N GLY A 434 -3.63 -27.81 -4.38
CA GLY A 434 -2.20 -27.83 -4.76
C GLY A 434 -1.97 -27.26 -6.15
N CYS A 435 -0.95 -26.41 -6.30
CA CYS A 435 -0.64 -25.71 -7.56
C CYS A 435 -0.19 -26.66 -8.69
N GLN A 436 0.06 -27.93 -8.41
CA GLN A 436 0.29 -28.98 -9.40
C GLN A 436 -1.00 -29.47 -10.06
N ASN A 437 -2.17 -29.17 -9.49
CA ASN A 437 -3.46 -29.56 -10.05
C ASN A 437 -3.79 -28.71 -11.28
N LYS A 438 -4.33 -29.30 -12.34
CA LYS A 438 -4.69 -28.55 -13.56
C LYS A 438 -5.81 -27.54 -13.31
N THR A 439 -6.72 -27.90 -12.43
CA THR A 439 -7.83 -27.07 -11.97
C THR A 439 -8.01 -27.30 -10.49
N THR A 440 -8.41 -26.27 -9.78
CA THR A 440 -8.79 -26.37 -8.38
C THR A 440 -10.29 -26.04 -8.24
N PRO A 441 -10.99 -26.70 -7.31
CA PRO A 441 -12.41 -26.43 -7.11
C PRO A 441 -12.62 -25.02 -6.53
N SER A 442 -13.85 -24.53 -6.65
CA SER A 442 -14.28 -23.36 -5.87
C SER A 442 -14.18 -23.69 -4.37
N PRO A 443 -13.64 -22.81 -3.55
CA PRO A 443 -13.60 -23.05 -2.11
C PRO A 443 -15.01 -23.01 -1.52
N GLY A 444 -15.19 -23.75 -0.43
CA GLY A 444 -16.41 -23.74 0.35
C GLY A 444 -16.35 -22.80 1.53
N GLY A 445 -17.32 -22.90 2.41
CA GLY A 445 -17.46 -22.09 3.63
C GLY A 445 -18.85 -21.49 3.73
N GLY A 446 -19.32 -20.88 2.65
CA GLY A 446 -20.67 -20.33 2.55
C GLY A 446 -21.02 -19.43 3.72
N GLU A 447 -22.23 -19.56 4.26
CA GLU A 447 -22.76 -18.75 5.36
C GLU A 447 -21.86 -18.79 6.60
N ALA A 448 -21.32 -19.95 6.95
CA ALA A 448 -20.45 -20.05 8.13
C ALA A 448 -19.14 -19.25 8.03
N ALA A 449 -18.60 -19.10 6.84
CA ALA A 449 -17.44 -18.25 6.62
C ALA A 449 -17.81 -16.76 6.64
N VAL A 450 -18.96 -16.38 6.11
CA VAL A 450 -19.49 -15.01 6.21
C VAL A 450 -19.76 -14.66 7.68
N ASP A 451 -20.39 -15.54 8.43
CA ASP A 451 -20.63 -15.35 9.87
C ASP A 451 -19.32 -15.15 10.64
N TYR A 452 -18.26 -15.89 10.24
CA TYR A 452 -16.94 -15.72 10.84
C TYR A 452 -16.36 -14.33 10.53
N LEU A 453 -16.38 -13.88 9.28
CA LEU A 453 -15.86 -12.56 8.88
C LEU A 453 -16.64 -11.42 9.56
N VAL A 454 -17.98 -11.50 9.57
CA VAL A 454 -18.84 -10.54 10.28
C VAL A 454 -18.57 -10.56 11.78
N GLY A 455 -18.36 -11.76 12.33
CA GLY A 455 -18.01 -11.93 13.75
C GLY A 455 -16.70 -11.25 14.13
N LEU A 456 -15.68 -11.30 13.26
CA LEU A 456 -14.43 -10.56 13.46
C LEU A 456 -14.64 -9.05 13.51
N GLN A 457 -15.50 -8.54 12.62
CA GLN A 457 -15.84 -7.11 12.63
C GLN A 457 -16.56 -6.69 13.92
N ILE A 458 -17.57 -7.45 14.34
CA ILE A 458 -18.31 -7.18 15.58
C ILE A 458 -17.37 -7.23 16.79
N GLU A 459 -16.42 -8.17 16.80
CA GLU A 459 -15.42 -8.29 17.86
C GLU A 459 -14.50 -7.06 17.88
N ALA A 460 -13.99 -6.62 16.73
CA ALA A 460 -13.17 -5.42 16.62
C ALA A 460 -13.90 -4.18 17.11
N ASP A 461 -15.14 -4.00 16.70
CA ASP A 461 -15.97 -2.85 17.10
C ASP A 461 -16.27 -2.88 18.61
N THR A 462 -16.50 -4.05 19.18
CA THR A 462 -16.71 -4.22 20.62
C THR A 462 -15.46 -3.84 21.40
N ILE A 463 -14.29 -4.32 20.97
CA ILE A 463 -13.01 -3.99 21.62
C ILE A 463 -12.72 -2.49 21.50
N ARG A 464 -12.95 -1.90 20.34
CA ARG A 464 -12.75 -0.45 20.11
C ARG A 464 -13.72 0.42 20.90
N ALA A 465 -14.93 -0.07 21.17
CA ALA A 465 -15.87 0.64 22.03
C ALA A 465 -15.39 0.68 23.50
N GLU A 466 -14.72 -0.35 23.97
CA GLU A 466 -14.14 -0.44 25.32
C GLU A 466 -12.75 0.21 25.40
N THR A 467 -11.96 0.08 24.34
CA THR A 467 -10.59 0.63 24.22
C THR A 467 -10.48 1.38 22.89
N PRO A 468 -10.91 2.66 22.86
CA PRO A 468 -10.93 3.44 21.65
C PRO A 468 -9.54 3.57 20.99
N PRO A 469 -9.47 3.68 19.66
CA PRO A 469 -8.25 4.00 18.96
C PRO A 469 -7.56 5.24 19.51
N VAL A 470 -6.24 5.19 19.60
CA VAL A 470 -5.40 6.26 20.12
C VAL A 470 -4.32 6.65 19.12
N GLY A 471 -3.86 7.88 19.23
CA GLY A 471 -2.70 8.33 18.46
C GLY A 471 -1.47 7.47 18.74
N GLN A 472 -0.75 7.12 17.71
CA GLN A 472 0.41 6.24 17.83
C GLN A 472 1.68 7.05 18.17
N PRO A 473 2.67 6.44 18.84
CA PRO A 473 3.88 7.16 19.19
C PRO A 473 4.68 7.55 17.95
N ALA A 474 5.38 8.68 18.03
CA ALA A 474 6.33 9.04 17.00
C ALA A 474 7.41 7.93 16.84
N PRO A 475 7.78 7.58 15.61
CA PRO A 475 8.75 6.51 15.39
C PRO A 475 10.17 6.89 15.84
N PRO A 476 11.03 5.91 16.11
CA PRO A 476 12.45 6.15 16.28
C PRO A 476 13.04 6.71 14.97
N PRO A 477 14.20 7.40 15.05
CA PRO A 477 14.90 7.88 13.86
C PRO A 477 15.12 6.75 12.85
N GLN A 478 14.76 7.00 11.60
CA GLN A 478 14.90 6.07 10.49
C GLN A 478 16.25 6.24 9.79
N GLN A 479 16.71 5.22 9.08
CA GLN A 479 17.92 5.31 8.28
C GLN A 479 17.77 6.42 7.23
N SER A 480 18.70 7.37 7.25
CA SER A 480 18.78 8.44 6.26
C SER A 480 19.56 7.98 5.02
N MET A 481 19.33 8.64 3.89
CA MET A 481 20.07 8.39 2.65
C MET A 481 21.59 8.52 2.93
N PRO A 482 22.40 7.53 2.55
CA PRO A 482 23.84 7.54 2.86
C PRO A 482 24.60 8.72 2.25
N ASN A 483 24.21 9.13 1.04
CA ASN A 483 24.79 10.28 0.35
C ASN A 483 23.71 11.14 -0.29
N PRO A 484 23.19 12.16 0.41
CA PRO A 484 22.15 13.03 -0.13
C PRO A 484 22.62 13.92 -1.28
N CYS A 485 23.93 13.98 -1.54
CA CYS A 485 24.49 14.72 -2.67
C CYS A 485 24.65 13.88 -3.94
N GLN A 486 24.31 12.60 -3.91
CA GLN A 486 24.46 11.74 -5.06
C GLN A 486 23.58 12.22 -6.23
N GLY A 487 24.17 12.45 -7.39
CA GLY A 487 23.48 12.88 -8.61
C GLY A 487 23.09 14.36 -8.64
N VAL A 488 23.29 15.08 -7.55
CA VAL A 488 22.95 16.52 -7.45
C VAL A 488 24.02 17.36 -8.16
N PRO A 489 23.63 18.35 -8.97
CA PRO A 489 24.58 19.31 -9.53
C PRO A 489 25.37 20.03 -8.44
N LYS A 490 26.64 20.39 -8.73
CA LYS A 490 27.50 21.08 -7.78
C LYS A 490 26.85 22.33 -7.22
N ASN A 491 26.79 22.44 -5.90
CA ASN A 491 26.13 23.52 -5.19
C ASN A 491 26.75 23.69 -3.77
N PRO A 492 26.40 24.71 -2.99
CA PRO A 492 26.99 24.92 -1.67
C PRO A 492 26.71 23.85 -0.60
N LEU A 493 25.71 22.99 -0.79
CA LEU A 493 25.44 21.85 0.11
C LEU A 493 26.16 20.57 -0.34
N CYS A 494 26.50 20.49 -1.64
CA CYS A 494 27.06 19.31 -2.30
C CYS A 494 28.32 19.70 -3.10
N SER A 495 29.32 20.23 -2.40
CA SER A 495 30.62 20.67 -2.97
C SER A 495 31.64 19.55 -2.98
#